data_21a5c570bf642bf2791e585770fb9bdd
#
_entry.id   21a5c570bf642bf2791e585770fb9bdd
#
_cell.length_a   1.000
_cell.length_b   1.000
_cell.length_c   1.000
_cell.angle_alpha   90.00
_cell.angle_beta   90.00
_cell.angle_gamma   90.00
#
_symmetry.space_group_name_H-M   'P 1'
#
loop_
_entity.id
_entity.type
_entity.pdbx_description
1 polymer ?
#
loop_
_entity_poly.entity_id
_entity_poly.type
_entity_poly.pdbx_seq_one_letter_code
_entity_poly.pdbx_strand_id
1 'polypeptide(L)'
;HSSHRRQRQMCIRDRPTVVYEILLKNNDVIEIENPSKYPDPSSIEEVREPIALATILVPEDYVGNVISLCVERRGSQKSLRYVGGQIELVYEMPMNEIVLDFFDKLKSTSKGYASLDYDFVRFDQSDITRIDILLNGEKVDALNFMVHRSKADYKGRELTKALREVIPRQMYDVAIQAAIGNKIIS
;
A
#
# COMPACT_ATOMS: atom_id res chain seq x y z
N HIS A 1 5.98 -6.11 23.29
CA HIS A 1 6.05 -7.57 23.04
C HIS A 1 4.96 -8.09 22.11
N SER A 2 3.75 -7.52 22.15
CA SER A 2 2.65 -7.95 21.28
C SER A 2 2.83 -7.49 19.83
N SER A 3 3.45 -6.33 19.59
CA SER A 3 3.69 -5.79 18.25
C SER A 3 4.68 -6.64 17.45
N HIS A 4 5.76 -7.12 18.09
CA HIS A 4 6.74 -7.97 17.44
C HIS A 4 6.16 -9.33 17.00
N ARG A 5 5.24 -9.89 17.77
CA ARG A 5 4.55 -11.10 17.38
C ARG A 5 3.64 -10.89 16.17
N ARG A 6 2.93 -9.76 16.11
CA ARG A 6 2.08 -9.42 14.97
C ARG A 6 2.91 -9.26 13.69
N GLN A 7 4.03 -8.58 13.77
CA GLN A 7 4.92 -8.41 12.62
C GLN A 7 5.44 -9.73 12.09
N ARG A 8 5.89 -10.63 12.95
CA ARG A 8 6.34 -11.97 12.54
C ARG A 8 5.24 -12.77 11.88
N GLN A 9 4.02 -12.71 12.38
CA GLN A 9 2.87 -13.38 11.77
C GLN A 9 2.53 -12.77 10.41
N MET A 10 2.61 -11.46 10.27
CA MET A 10 2.36 -10.76 9.01
C MET A 10 3.39 -11.08 7.94
N CYS A 11 4.67 -11.23 8.31
CA CYS A 11 5.75 -11.55 7.38
C CYS A 11 5.74 -13.00 6.91
N ILE A 12 5.15 -13.92 7.66
CA ILE A 12 5.29 -15.37 7.43
C ILE A 12 4.06 -15.99 6.77
N ARG A 13 2.85 -15.48 6.97
CA ARG A 13 1.64 -16.21 6.60
C ARG A 13 0.89 -15.67 5.41
N ASP A 14 0.37 -14.49 5.46
CA ASP A 14 -0.49 -13.95 4.43
C ASP A 14 -0.12 -12.50 4.17
N ARG A 15 -0.50 -11.99 3.03
CA ARG A 15 -0.42 -10.55 2.80
C ARG A 15 -1.26 -9.87 3.88
N PRO A 16 -0.65 -9.05 4.73
CA PRO A 16 -1.40 -8.36 5.75
C PRO A 16 -2.46 -7.48 5.11
N THR A 17 -3.67 -7.57 5.65
CA THR A 17 -4.79 -6.78 5.18
C THR A 17 -4.72 -5.40 5.80
N VAL A 18 -4.79 -4.37 4.99
CA VAL A 18 -4.85 -2.99 5.47
C VAL A 18 -6.30 -2.61 5.67
N VAL A 19 -6.64 -2.15 6.88
CA VAL A 19 -7.98 -1.68 7.23
C VAL A 19 -8.05 -0.18 6.99
N TYR A 20 -9.03 0.26 6.22
CA TYR A 20 -9.33 1.68 6.02
C TYR A 20 -10.54 2.09 6.82
N GLU A 21 -10.53 3.33 7.30
CA GLU A 21 -11.65 3.93 8.03
C GLU A 21 -12.34 4.91 7.08
N ILE A 22 -13.66 4.79 6.95
CA ILE A 22 -14.44 5.65 6.05
C ILE A 22 -15.49 6.38 6.86
N LEU A 23 -15.45 7.71 6.79
CA LEU A 23 -16.51 8.58 7.31
C LEU A 23 -17.54 8.80 6.22
N LEU A 24 -18.77 8.41 6.49
CA LEU A 24 -19.90 8.62 5.59
C LEU A 24 -20.56 9.98 5.84
N LYS A 25 -21.30 10.48 4.86
CA LYS A 25 -22.00 11.77 4.96
C LYS A 25 -23.05 11.82 6.04
N ASN A 26 -23.55 10.66 6.48
CA ASN A 26 -24.48 10.55 7.61
C ASN A 26 -23.77 10.53 8.98
N ASN A 27 -22.45 10.81 9.03
CA ASN A 27 -21.58 10.77 10.20
C ASN A 27 -21.27 9.36 10.74
N ASP A 28 -21.67 8.30 10.06
CA ASP A 28 -21.24 6.96 10.43
C ASP A 28 -19.80 6.71 10.02
N VAL A 29 -19.07 5.99 10.87
CA VAL A 29 -17.69 5.57 10.58
C VAL A 29 -17.69 4.06 10.40
N ILE A 30 -17.19 3.59 9.26
CA ILE A 30 -17.07 2.17 8.96
C ILE A 30 -15.62 1.80 8.70
N GLU A 31 -15.26 0.57 9.03
CA GLU A 31 -13.95 0.00 8.73
C GLU A 31 -14.07 -0.98 7.57
N ILE A 32 -13.13 -0.89 6.62
CA ILE A 32 -13.13 -1.76 5.44
C ILE A 32 -11.80 -2.49 5.33
N GLU A 33 -11.85 -3.80 5.35
CA GLU A 33 -10.70 -4.66 5.00
C GLU A 33 -10.73 -5.08 3.54
N ASN A 34 -11.92 -5.31 3.03
CA ASN A 34 -12.12 -5.82 1.67
C ASN A 34 -12.56 -4.67 0.75
N PRO A 35 -11.78 -4.37 -0.32
CA PRO A 35 -12.12 -3.31 -1.26
C PRO A 35 -13.51 -3.45 -1.91
N SER A 36 -14.04 -4.67 -2.02
CA SER A 36 -15.39 -4.88 -2.59
C SER A 36 -16.51 -4.33 -1.71
N LYS A 37 -16.23 -4.08 -0.42
CA LYS A 37 -17.17 -3.45 0.52
C LYS A 37 -17.08 -1.92 0.52
N TYR A 38 -16.27 -1.34 -0.33
CA TYR A 38 -16.15 0.10 -0.47
C TYR A 38 -17.50 0.70 -0.85
N PRO A 39 -18.03 1.66 -0.06
CA PRO A 39 -19.33 2.25 -0.33
C PRO A 39 -19.33 3.11 -1.59
N ASP A 40 -20.54 3.49 -2.03
CA ASP A 40 -20.67 4.42 -3.15
C ASP A 40 -19.90 5.71 -2.85
N PRO A 41 -19.04 6.17 -3.79
CA PRO A 41 -18.28 7.41 -3.58
C PRO A 41 -19.13 8.63 -3.23
N SER A 42 -20.38 8.66 -3.69
CA SER A 42 -21.30 9.76 -3.36
C SER A 42 -21.70 9.82 -1.90
N SER A 43 -21.60 8.71 -1.16
CA SER A 43 -21.93 8.62 0.27
C SER A 43 -20.75 8.88 1.19
N ILE A 44 -19.55 9.01 0.65
CA ILE A 44 -18.31 9.15 1.41
C ILE A 44 -18.01 10.62 1.67
N GLU A 45 -17.81 10.98 2.95
CA GLU A 45 -17.28 12.28 3.33
C GLU A 45 -15.77 12.30 3.30
N GLU A 46 -15.12 11.29 3.90
CA GLU A 46 -13.67 11.23 4.00
C GLU A 46 -13.21 9.77 4.12
N VAL A 47 -12.05 9.48 3.53
CA VAL A 47 -11.37 8.18 3.69
C VAL A 47 -10.11 8.40 4.50
N ARG A 48 -9.89 7.54 5.50
CA ARG A 48 -8.71 7.57 6.36
C ARG A 48 -7.90 6.30 6.19
N GLU A 49 -6.59 6.48 6.01
CA GLU A 49 -5.67 5.36 5.92
C GLU A 49 -4.89 5.16 7.22
N PRO A 50 -4.54 3.92 7.58
CA PRO A 50 -3.72 3.69 8.76
C PRO A 50 -2.28 4.13 8.49
N ILE A 51 -1.71 4.86 9.45
CA ILE A 51 -0.33 5.32 9.43
C ILE A 51 0.47 4.51 10.43
N ALA A 52 1.64 4.07 10.01
CA ALA A 52 2.58 3.35 10.84
C ALA A 52 3.84 4.17 11.09
N LEU A 53 4.42 3.99 12.27
CA LEU A 53 5.75 4.48 12.59
C LEU A 53 6.74 3.38 12.26
N ALA A 54 7.55 3.60 11.23
CA ALA A 54 8.56 2.66 10.78
C ALA A 54 9.93 3.05 11.32
N THR A 55 10.61 2.11 11.97
CA THR A 55 11.98 2.28 12.45
C THR A 55 12.88 1.40 11.62
N ILE A 56 13.84 2.00 10.94
CA ILE A 56 14.75 1.31 10.03
C ILE A 56 16.18 1.45 10.55
N LEU A 57 16.88 0.34 10.74
CA LEU A 57 18.31 0.33 11.00
C LEU A 57 19.04 -0.07 9.72
N VAL A 58 19.98 0.77 9.29
CA VAL A 58 20.69 0.56 8.04
C VAL A 58 22.14 1.05 8.18
N PRO A 59 23.11 0.34 7.55
CA PRO A 59 24.49 0.84 7.48
C PRO A 59 24.57 2.17 6.72
N GLU A 60 25.51 3.00 7.12
CA GLU A 60 25.69 4.34 6.54
C GLU A 60 25.80 4.33 5.00
N ASP A 61 26.42 3.31 4.43
CA ASP A 61 26.63 3.20 2.99
C ASP A 61 25.33 3.17 2.17
N TYR A 62 24.24 2.70 2.79
CA TYR A 62 22.95 2.53 2.11
C TYR A 62 21.88 3.54 2.54
N VAL A 63 22.19 4.43 3.46
CA VAL A 63 21.20 5.34 4.06
C VAL A 63 20.53 6.24 3.01
N GLY A 64 21.30 6.78 2.07
CA GLY A 64 20.76 7.64 1.02
C GLY A 64 19.70 6.96 0.17
N ASN A 65 19.98 5.72 -0.23
CA ASN A 65 19.04 4.93 -1.03
C ASN A 65 17.79 4.57 -0.24
N VAL A 66 17.93 4.28 1.05
CA VAL A 66 16.79 3.97 1.92
C VAL A 66 15.92 5.20 2.15
N ILE A 67 16.53 6.37 2.35
CA ILE A 67 15.80 7.64 2.46
C ILE A 67 14.98 7.89 1.18
N SER A 68 15.58 7.70 0.01
CA SER A 68 14.88 7.87 -1.27
C SER A 68 13.69 6.91 -1.39
N LEU A 69 13.86 5.67 -0.95
CA LEU A 69 12.77 4.69 -0.94
C LEU A 69 11.63 5.14 -0.03
N CYS A 70 11.93 5.62 1.17
CA CYS A 70 10.93 6.10 2.11
C CYS A 70 10.15 7.31 1.57
N VAL A 71 10.83 8.24 0.92
CA VAL A 71 10.19 9.41 0.31
C VAL A 71 9.28 8.99 -0.84
N GLU A 72 9.72 8.05 -1.67
CA GLU A 72 8.91 7.49 -2.76
C GLU A 72 7.62 6.84 -2.23
N ARG A 73 7.67 6.28 -1.03
CA ARG A 73 6.53 5.61 -0.38
C ARG A 73 5.70 6.55 0.51
N ARG A 74 5.74 7.84 0.24
CA ARG A 74 4.99 8.87 0.99
C ARG A 74 5.36 8.95 2.46
N GLY A 75 6.59 8.57 2.80
CA GLY A 75 7.10 8.62 4.17
C GLY A 75 7.46 10.04 4.62
N SER A 76 7.21 10.33 5.88
CA SER A 76 7.60 11.58 6.54
C SER A 76 8.66 11.28 7.59
N GLN A 77 9.86 11.84 7.43
CA GLN A 77 10.96 11.62 8.34
C GLN A 77 10.70 12.27 9.71
N LYS A 78 10.83 11.49 10.77
CA LYS A 78 10.68 11.95 12.16
C LYS A 78 12.01 12.12 12.85
N SER A 79 12.94 11.19 12.64
CA SER A 79 14.29 11.32 13.19
C SER A 79 15.31 10.54 12.37
N LEU A 80 16.55 10.93 12.52
CA LEU A 80 17.72 10.23 11.99
C LEU A 80 18.79 10.34 13.06
N ARG A 81 19.35 9.21 13.49
CA ARG A 81 20.42 9.21 14.49
C ARG A 81 21.40 8.07 14.26
N TYR A 82 22.61 8.25 14.78
CA TYR A 82 23.64 7.22 14.72
C TYR A 82 23.52 6.31 15.95
N VAL A 83 23.48 5.01 15.69
CA VAL A 83 23.37 3.99 16.74
C VAL A 83 24.37 2.86 16.44
N GLY A 84 25.48 2.84 17.17
CA GLY A 84 26.44 1.72 17.07
C GLY A 84 27.00 1.43 15.69
N GLY A 85 27.34 2.45 14.92
CA GLY A 85 27.86 2.30 13.55
C GLY A 85 26.80 2.11 12.47
N GLN A 86 25.55 2.15 12.87
CA GLN A 86 24.42 2.15 11.95
C GLN A 86 23.62 3.45 12.07
N ILE A 87 22.73 3.67 11.13
CA ILE A 87 21.82 4.80 11.17
C ILE A 87 20.42 4.28 11.45
N GLU A 88 19.76 4.88 12.44
CA GLU A 88 18.37 4.64 12.74
C GLU A 88 17.52 5.72 12.10
N LEU A 89 16.65 5.32 11.19
CA LEU A 89 15.69 6.20 10.54
C LEU A 89 14.30 5.92 11.10
N VAL A 90 13.59 6.97 11.49
CA VAL A 90 12.20 6.86 11.93
C VAL A 90 11.32 7.65 10.96
N TYR A 91 10.39 6.96 10.35
CA TYR A 91 9.44 7.54 9.38
C TYR A 91 8.01 7.23 9.77
N GLU A 92 7.11 8.16 9.55
CA GLU A 92 5.68 7.87 9.48
C GLU A 92 5.32 7.57 8.04
N MET A 93 4.74 6.41 7.79
CA MET A 93 4.39 5.95 6.45
C MET A 93 3.00 5.34 6.43
N PRO A 94 2.25 5.50 5.33
CA PRO A 94 1.00 4.77 5.18
C PRO A 94 1.25 3.26 5.28
N MET A 95 0.44 2.57 6.06
CA MET A 95 0.62 1.13 6.27
C MET A 95 0.47 0.35 4.97
N ASN A 96 -0.38 0.80 4.06
CA ASN A 96 -0.53 0.18 2.75
C ASN A 96 0.78 0.15 1.95
N GLU A 97 1.59 1.19 2.07
CA GLU A 97 2.90 1.23 1.40
C GLU A 97 3.90 0.25 2.01
N ILE A 98 3.80 0.00 3.32
CA ILE A 98 4.71 -0.92 4.03
C ILE A 98 4.37 -2.38 3.71
N VAL A 99 3.08 -2.74 3.69
CA VAL A 99 2.66 -4.13 3.57
C VAL A 99 2.75 -4.68 2.14
N LEU A 100 2.88 -3.83 1.13
CA LEU A 100 3.03 -4.27 -0.25
C LEU A 100 4.40 -4.90 -0.47
N ASP A 101 5.33 -4.14 -1.00
CA ASP A 101 6.65 -4.63 -1.38
C ASP A 101 7.80 -3.86 -0.71
N PHE A 102 7.48 -3.01 0.27
CA PHE A 102 8.46 -2.15 0.91
C PHE A 102 9.60 -2.94 1.56
N PHE A 103 9.26 -4.01 2.27
CA PHE A 103 10.27 -4.84 2.93
C PHE A 103 11.24 -5.45 1.90
N ASP A 104 10.73 -5.97 0.81
CA ASP A 104 11.56 -6.54 -0.24
C ASP A 104 12.45 -5.49 -0.92
N LYS A 105 11.88 -4.32 -1.18
CA LYS A 105 12.63 -3.18 -1.73
C LYS A 105 13.72 -2.70 -0.76
N LEU A 106 13.39 -2.65 0.52
CA LEU A 106 14.35 -2.26 1.56
C LEU A 106 15.52 -3.25 1.61
N LYS A 107 15.25 -4.54 1.58
CA LYS A 107 16.27 -5.57 1.58
C LYS A 107 17.15 -5.50 0.33
N SER A 108 16.57 -5.35 -0.84
CA SER A 108 17.35 -5.25 -2.08
C SER A 108 18.18 -3.95 -2.14
N THR A 109 17.62 -2.84 -1.69
CA THR A 109 18.30 -1.54 -1.67
C THR A 109 19.51 -1.52 -0.73
N SER A 110 19.43 -2.24 0.38
CA SER A 110 20.47 -2.31 1.41
C SER A 110 21.32 -3.59 1.33
N LYS A 111 21.18 -4.38 0.28
CA LYS A 111 21.86 -5.68 0.12
C LYS A 111 21.63 -6.63 1.30
N GLY A 112 20.45 -6.57 1.89
CA GLY A 112 20.04 -7.42 3.00
C GLY A 112 20.42 -6.92 4.39
N TYR A 113 21.11 -5.78 4.50
CA TYR A 113 21.60 -5.27 5.78
C TYR A 113 20.59 -4.46 6.58
N ALA A 114 19.56 -3.89 5.94
CA ALA A 114 18.57 -3.10 6.65
C ALA A 114 17.58 -3.98 7.42
N SER A 115 17.14 -3.49 8.57
CA SER A 115 16.05 -4.09 9.34
C SER A 115 14.93 -3.09 9.50
N LEU A 116 13.71 -3.60 9.58
CA LEU A 116 12.49 -2.81 9.68
C LEU A 116 11.64 -3.28 10.85
N ASP A 117 11.20 -2.33 11.63
CA ASP A 117 10.18 -2.50 12.66
C ASP A 117 9.11 -1.44 12.46
N TYR A 118 7.83 -1.78 12.61
CA TYR A 118 6.77 -0.81 12.44
C TYR A 118 5.60 -1.08 13.37
N ASP A 119 4.95 0.01 13.79
CA ASP A 119 3.78 -0.02 14.67
C ASP A 119 2.70 0.92 14.14
N PHE A 120 1.45 0.53 14.33
CA PHE A 120 0.33 1.40 14.02
C PHE A 120 0.33 2.64 14.93
N VAL A 121 0.07 3.81 14.37
CA VAL A 121 0.00 5.07 15.13
C VAL A 121 -1.42 5.63 15.14
N ARG A 122 -1.99 5.90 13.97
CA ARG A 122 -3.30 6.53 13.84
C ARG A 122 -3.85 6.36 12.43
N PHE A 123 -5.11 6.75 12.26
CA PHE A 123 -5.70 6.94 10.93
C PHE A 123 -5.61 8.40 10.54
N ASP A 124 -5.15 8.68 9.32
CA ASP A 124 -5.10 10.01 8.75
C ASP A 124 -5.96 10.10 7.50
N GLN A 125 -6.60 11.24 7.30
CA GLN A 125 -7.34 11.51 6.06
C GLN A 125 -6.39 11.43 4.87
N SER A 126 -6.84 10.75 3.81
CA SER A 126 -6.06 10.60 2.60
C SER A 126 -6.96 10.44 1.39
N ASP A 127 -6.44 10.80 0.23
CA ASP A 127 -7.16 10.66 -1.04
C ASP A 127 -6.98 9.24 -1.58
N ILE A 128 -7.70 8.31 -0.94
CA ILE A 128 -7.70 6.89 -1.31
C ILE A 128 -8.90 6.60 -2.19
N THR A 129 -8.69 5.83 -3.23
CA THR A 129 -9.73 5.40 -4.14
C THR A 129 -9.66 3.89 -4.41
N ARG A 130 -10.78 3.31 -4.83
CA ARG A 130 -10.84 1.92 -5.26
C ARG A 130 -10.61 1.84 -6.76
N ILE A 131 -9.73 0.95 -7.18
CA ILE A 131 -9.54 0.61 -8.58
C ILE A 131 -10.23 -0.72 -8.84
N ASP A 132 -11.10 -0.73 -9.83
CA ASP A 132 -11.77 -1.93 -10.33
C ASP A 132 -11.06 -2.43 -11.58
N ILE A 133 -10.90 -3.73 -11.69
CA ILE A 133 -10.39 -4.37 -12.89
C ILE A 133 -11.58 -4.90 -13.69
N LEU A 134 -11.60 -4.55 -14.98
CA LEU A 134 -12.62 -4.98 -15.90
C LEU A 134 -12.06 -6.01 -16.87
N LEU A 135 -12.73 -7.13 -17.00
CA LEU A 135 -12.45 -8.12 -18.05
C LEU A 135 -13.64 -8.11 -19.01
N ASN A 136 -13.38 -7.72 -20.27
CA ASN A 136 -14.44 -7.54 -21.29
C ASN A 136 -15.59 -6.63 -20.82
N GLY A 137 -15.26 -5.57 -20.09
CA GLY A 137 -16.22 -4.60 -19.59
C GLY A 137 -16.93 -4.97 -18.29
N GLU A 138 -16.70 -6.18 -17.77
CA GLU A 138 -17.30 -6.64 -16.51
C GLU A 138 -16.33 -6.53 -15.34
N LYS A 139 -16.80 -5.99 -14.22
CA LYS A 139 -16.00 -5.86 -13.00
C LYS A 139 -15.71 -7.22 -12.38
N VAL A 140 -14.45 -7.45 -11.99
CA VAL A 140 -14.03 -8.65 -11.28
C VAL A 140 -13.77 -8.31 -9.83
N ASP A 141 -14.67 -8.72 -8.93
CA ASP A 141 -14.61 -8.37 -7.51
C ASP A 141 -13.32 -8.83 -6.81
N ALA A 142 -12.75 -9.95 -7.25
CA ALA A 142 -11.52 -10.47 -6.66
C ALA A 142 -10.27 -9.64 -7.00
N LEU A 143 -10.35 -8.76 -7.98
CA LEU A 143 -9.20 -8.01 -8.50
C LEU A 143 -9.24 -6.52 -8.17
N ASN A 144 -10.20 -6.06 -7.38
CA ASN A 144 -10.23 -4.66 -6.97
C ASN A 144 -9.22 -4.39 -5.84
N PHE A 145 -8.77 -3.16 -5.72
CA PHE A 145 -7.83 -2.77 -4.67
C PHE A 145 -7.95 -1.28 -4.34
N MET A 146 -7.49 -0.94 -3.13
CA MET A 146 -7.45 0.44 -2.64
C MET A 146 -6.06 1.01 -2.84
N VAL A 147 -5.98 2.25 -3.32
CA VAL A 147 -4.71 2.91 -3.60
C VAL A 147 -4.87 4.43 -3.45
N HIS A 148 -3.77 5.12 -3.11
CA HIS A 148 -3.75 6.57 -3.13
C HIS A 148 -3.95 7.07 -4.57
N ARG A 149 -4.78 8.09 -4.74
CA ARG A 149 -5.14 8.61 -6.09
C ARG A 149 -3.91 8.98 -6.92
N SER A 150 -2.87 9.51 -6.30
CA SER A 150 -1.64 9.87 -7.01
C SER A 150 -0.92 8.69 -7.68
N LYS A 151 -1.15 7.47 -7.20
CA LYS A 151 -0.54 6.24 -7.72
C LYS A 151 -1.52 5.38 -8.51
N ALA A 152 -2.77 5.82 -8.66
CA ALA A 152 -3.83 5.03 -9.27
C ALA A 152 -3.52 4.66 -10.72
N ASP A 153 -3.10 5.61 -11.53
CA ASP A 153 -2.78 5.37 -12.94
C ASP A 153 -1.63 4.39 -13.11
N TYR A 154 -0.56 4.59 -12.35
CA TYR A 154 0.61 3.72 -12.40
C TYR A 154 0.28 2.29 -11.96
N LYS A 155 -0.40 2.14 -10.81
CA LYS A 155 -0.77 0.82 -10.27
C LYS A 155 -1.78 0.11 -11.16
N GLY A 156 -2.73 0.83 -11.73
CA GLY A 156 -3.69 0.28 -12.69
C GLY A 156 -3.01 -0.29 -13.93
N ARG A 157 -2.08 0.46 -14.52
CA ARG A 157 -1.31 0.00 -15.69
C ARG A 157 -0.42 -1.19 -15.36
N GLU A 158 0.25 -1.15 -14.22
CA GLU A 158 1.12 -2.25 -13.79
C GLU A 158 0.34 -3.55 -13.63
N LEU A 159 -0.84 -3.48 -12.99
CA LEU A 159 -1.69 -4.65 -12.80
C LEU A 159 -2.29 -5.17 -14.11
N THR A 160 -2.79 -4.29 -14.97
CA THR A 160 -3.34 -4.72 -16.28
C THR A 160 -2.28 -5.38 -17.14
N LYS A 161 -1.05 -4.86 -17.12
CA LYS A 161 0.08 -5.48 -17.82
C LYS A 161 0.39 -6.86 -17.27
N ALA A 162 0.47 -7.00 -15.94
CA ALA A 162 0.75 -8.27 -15.30
C ALA A 162 -0.33 -9.32 -15.61
N LEU A 163 -1.61 -8.93 -15.62
CA LEU A 163 -2.72 -9.82 -15.96
C LEU A 163 -2.65 -10.30 -17.41
N ARG A 164 -2.24 -9.44 -18.35
CA ARG A 164 -2.08 -9.84 -19.75
C ARG A 164 -1.01 -10.91 -19.94
N GLU A 165 0.02 -10.89 -19.13
CA GLU A 165 1.09 -11.89 -19.18
C GLU A 165 0.63 -13.26 -18.67
N VAL A 166 -0.34 -13.28 -17.74
CA VAL A 166 -0.85 -14.51 -17.12
C VAL A 166 -1.99 -15.15 -17.91
N ILE A 167 -2.81 -14.35 -18.61
CA ILE A 167 -3.96 -14.86 -19.36
C ILE A 167 -3.46 -15.55 -20.65
N PRO A 168 -3.81 -16.82 -20.89
CA PRO A 168 -3.35 -17.54 -22.08
C PRO A 168 -3.86 -16.91 -23.36
N ARG A 169 -3.00 -16.77 -24.34
CA ARG A 169 -3.34 -16.24 -25.69
C ARG A 169 -4.39 -17.07 -26.44
N GLN A 170 -4.67 -18.27 -25.98
CA GLN A 170 -5.63 -19.18 -26.58
C GLN A 170 -7.09 -18.83 -26.25
N MET A 171 -7.29 -18.04 -25.22
CA MET A 171 -8.61 -17.47 -24.95
C MET A 171 -8.71 -16.15 -25.69
N TYR A 172 -9.80 -15.94 -26.41
CA TYR A 172 -10.11 -14.75 -27.21
C TYR A 172 -9.51 -13.45 -26.66
N ASP A 173 -9.29 -12.45 -27.49
CA ASP A 173 -8.80 -11.13 -27.08
C ASP A 173 -9.63 -10.58 -25.91
N VAL A 174 -9.10 -10.77 -24.70
CA VAL A 174 -9.73 -10.30 -23.48
C VAL A 174 -9.29 -8.86 -23.25
N ALA A 175 -10.22 -7.94 -23.26
CA ALA A 175 -9.95 -6.56 -22.91
C ALA A 175 -9.76 -6.48 -21.38
N ILE A 176 -8.58 -6.05 -20.94
CA ILE A 176 -8.25 -5.86 -19.52
C ILE A 176 -8.13 -4.36 -19.29
N GLN A 177 -8.93 -3.83 -18.37
CA GLN A 177 -8.98 -2.40 -18.09
C GLN A 177 -8.99 -2.16 -16.59
N ALA A 178 -8.40 -1.05 -16.17
CA ALA A 178 -8.51 -0.54 -14.80
C ALA A 178 -9.41 0.70 -14.81
N ALA A 179 -10.30 0.82 -13.83
CA ALA A 179 -11.23 1.92 -13.73
C ALA A 179 -11.39 2.44 -12.30
N ILE A 180 -11.59 3.75 -12.18
CA ILE A 180 -12.00 4.42 -10.95
C ILE A 180 -13.45 4.85 -11.15
N GLY A 181 -14.39 4.22 -10.42
CA GLY A 181 -15.81 4.45 -10.64
C GLY A 181 -16.20 4.09 -12.07
N ASN A 182 -16.65 5.09 -12.83
CA ASN A 182 -17.03 4.91 -14.23
C ASN A 182 -15.95 5.35 -15.23
N LYS A 183 -14.79 5.80 -14.72
CA LYS A 183 -13.70 6.31 -15.56
C LYS A 183 -12.62 5.25 -15.76
N ILE A 184 -12.38 4.87 -17.00
CA ILE A 184 -11.29 3.96 -17.37
C ILE A 184 -9.97 4.72 -17.33
N ILE A 185 -8.97 4.18 -16.64
CA ILE A 185 -7.64 4.79 -16.50
C ILE A 185 -6.52 4.01 -17.21
N SER A 186 -6.76 2.76 -17.62
CA SER A 186 -5.76 1.92 -18.30
C SER A 186 -6.44 0.82 -19.13
#